data_c8ad0aea4c912ff05f14a8f6f08aa25a
#
_entry.id   c8ad0aea4c912ff05f14a8f6f08aa25a
#
_cell.length_a   1.000
_cell.length_b   1.000
_cell.length_c   1.000
_cell.angle_alpha   90.00
_cell.angle_beta   90.00
_cell.angle_gamma   90.00
#
_symmetry.space_group_name_H-M   'P 1'
#
loop_
_entity.id
_entity.type
_entity.pdbx_description
1 polymer ?
#
loop_
_entity_poly.entity_id
_entity_poly.type
_entity_poly.pdbx_seq_one_letter_code
_entity_poly.pdbx_strand_id
1 'polypeptide(L)'
;MRRFLTIAAAFAISAAAMFAQTPSAKEFNDRYQLLVSKLGPSGVGIETLLDRWAAAYPDDSEMLIGKFSYYMDKSRTTSVVKKDQKRYLGENPVLTLKDSTGNDVYYFQEDTFDDELFGQAQKALEKAIQLNPDRLDMRILKVASLIGYEKESPDMALSDLKSLIIY
;
A
#
# COMPACT_ATOMS: atom_id res chain seq x y z
N MET A 1 76.46 23.90 -15.17
CA MET A 1 75.66 22.78 -14.63
C MET A 1 74.46 23.40 -13.92
N ARG A 2 73.28 23.37 -14.57
CA ARG A 2 72.04 23.92 -14.02
C ARG A 2 71.18 22.75 -13.54
N ARG A 3 70.91 22.67 -12.24
CA ARG A 3 70.03 21.68 -11.64
C ARG A 3 68.59 22.24 -11.71
N PHE A 4 67.75 21.66 -12.52
CA PHE A 4 66.30 21.92 -12.52
C PHE A 4 65.66 21.08 -11.41
N LEU A 5 65.14 21.77 -10.40
CA LEU A 5 64.27 21.18 -9.39
C LEU A 5 62.85 21.19 -9.97
N THR A 6 62.38 20.01 -10.33
CA THR A 6 60.95 19.82 -10.66
C THR A 6 60.17 19.59 -9.38
N ILE A 7 59.35 20.58 -8.98
CA ILE A 7 58.40 20.47 -7.91
C ILE A 7 57.14 19.81 -8.52
N ALA A 8 56.93 18.54 -8.24
CA ALA A 8 55.70 17.86 -8.53
C ALA A 8 54.65 18.27 -7.45
N ALA A 9 53.75 19.19 -7.79
CA ALA A 9 52.60 19.48 -6.97
C ALA A 9 51.60 18.34 -7.12
N ALA A 10 51.53 17.48 -6.11
CA ALA A 10 50.48 16.46 -6.00
C ALA A 10 49.18 17.19 -5.63
N PHE A 11 48.31 17.37 -6.60
CA PHE A 11 46.91 17.76 -6.37
C PHE A 11 46.19 16.55 -5.78
N ALA A 12 46.12 16.47 -4.45
CA ALA A 12 45.23 15.58 -3.76
C ALA A 12 43.78 16.15 -3.96
N ILE A 13 43.10 15.68 -4.99
CA ILE A 13 41.67 15.87 -5.13
C ILE A 13 41.01 15.02 -4.04
N SER A 14 40.79 15.61 -2.86
CA SER A 14 39.89 15.05 -1.88
C SER A 14 38.47 15.13 -2.47
N ALA A 15 38.06 14.06 -3.16
CA ALA A 15 36.66 13.80 -3.41
C ALA A 15 36.00 13.62 -2.05
N ALA A 16 35.56 14.72 -1.46
CA ALA A 16 34.57 14.68 -0.40
C ALA A 16 33.33 14.05 -1.03
N ALA A 17 33.22 12.72 -0.91
CA ALA A 17 31.99 12.02 -1.14
C ALA A 17 30.98 12.70 -0.20
N MET A 18 30.12 13.56 -0.75
CA MET A 18 28.91 13.97 -0.09
C MET A 18 28.13 12.68 0.14
N PHE A 19 28.32 12.07 1.30
CA PHE A 19 27.41 11.06 1.82
C PHE A 19 26.09 11.80 1.97
N ALA A 20 25.23 11.70 0.96
CA ALA A 20 23.83 12.07 1.10
C ALA A 20 23.33 11.22 2.25
N GLN A 21 23.17 11.85 3.40
CA GLN A 21 22.77 11.17 4.63
C GLN A 21 21.43 10.49 4.35
N THR A 22 21.38 9.16 4.50
CA THR A 22 20.14 8.41 4.31
C THR A 22 19.08 9.01 5.24
N PRO A 23 17.91 9.43 4.74
CA PRO A 23 16.87 9.98 5.59
C PRO A 23 16.53 9.01 6.71
N SER A 24 16.22 9.50 7.90
CA SER A 24 15.73 8.69 9.01
C SER A 24 14.37 8.03 8.66
N ALA A 25 14.00 6.97 9.37
CA ALA A 25 12.69 6.33 9.20
C ALA A 25 11.54 7.35 9.39
N LYS A 26 11.69 8.26 10.36
CA LYS A 26 10.72 9.35 10.59
C LYS A 26 10.60 10.27 9.37
N GLU A 27 11.70 10.70 8.78
CA GLU A 27 11.67 11.56 7.59
C GLU A 27 11.04 10.86 6.38
N PHE A 28 11.27 9.55 6.22
CA PHE A 28 10.57 8.75 5.21
C PHE A 28 9.06 8.73 5.47
N ASN A 29 8.63 8.46 6.71
CA ASN A 29 7.23 8.45 7.07
C ASN A 29 6.58 9.83 6.86
N ASP A 30 7.19 10.92 7.32
CA ASP A 30 6.66 12.27 7.14
C ASP A 30 6.45 12.60 5.64
N ARG A 31 7.40 12.23 4.78
CA ARG A 31 7.28 12.38 3.31
C ARG A 31 6.18 11.51 2.73
N TYR A 32 6.07 10.26 3.19
CA TYR A 32 5.02 9.34 2.76
C TYR A 32 3.64 9.91 3.09
N GLN A 33 3.41 10.32 4.34
CA GLN A 33 2.13 10.91 4.77
C GLN A 33 1.78 12.16 3.96
N LEU A 34 2.77 13.01 3.67
CA LEU A 34 2.58 14.20 2.83
C LEU A 34 2.16 13.84 1.40
N LEU A 35 2.78 12.83 0.78
CA LEU A 35 2.43 12.40 -0.57
C LEU A 35 1.05 11.75 -0.60
N VAL A 36 0.76 10.85 0.33
CA VAL A 36 -0.56 10.19 0.44
C VAL A 36 -1.68 11.20 0.63
N SER A 37 -1.48 12.21 1.47
CA SER A 37 -2.50 13.25 1.70
C SER A 37 -2.83 14.09 0.46
N LYS A 38 -1.90 14.19 -0.50
CA LYS A 38 -2.06 14.98 -1.73
C LYS A 38 -2.46 14.16 -2.94
N LEU A 39 -2.00 12.93 -3.03
CA LEU A 39 -2.06 12.12 -4.26
C LEU A 39 -2.79 10.77 -4.07
N GLY A 40 -3.18 10.44 -2.85
CA GLY A 40 -3.71 9.11 -2.51
C GLY A 40 -2.63 8.06 -2.30
N PRO A 41 -3.00 6.86 -1.80
CA PRO A 41 -2.04 5.82 -1.41
C PRO A 41 -1.19 5.26 -2.56
N SER A 42 -1.70 5.26 -3.79
CA SER A 42 -1.00 4.81 -5.01
C SER A 42 -0.52 5.94 -5.92
N GLY A 43 -0.43 7.17 -5.38
CA GLY A 43 -0.01 8.36 -6.12
C GLY A 43 1.42 8.28 -6.68
N VAL A 44 1.69 9.12 -7.69
CA VAL A 44 3.00 9.16 -8.35
C VAL A 44 4.13 9.41 -7.35
N GLY A 45 5.18 8.58 -7.42
CA GLY A 45 6.38 8.69 -6.58
C GLY A 45 6.29 7.95 -5.24
N ILE A 46 5.11 7.48 -4.83
CA ILE A 46 4.96 6.73 -3.56
C ILE A 46 5.71 5.40 -3.62
N GLU A 47 5.61 4.65 -4.73
CA GLU A 47 6.34 3.38 -4.90
C GLU A 47 7.86 3.58 -4.74
N THR A 48 8.42 4.55 -5.44
CA THR A 48 9.85 4.87 -5.36
C THR A 48 10.26 5.28 -3.94
N LEU A 49 9.42 6.03 -3.23
CA LEU A 49 9.68 6.40 -1.84
C LEU A 49 9.67 5.18 -0.92
N LEU A 50 8.67 4.30 -1.05
CA LEU A 50 8.54 3.07 -0.28
C LEU A 50 9.70 2.11 -0.55
N ASP A 51 10.17 2.00 -1.79
CA ASP A 51 11.32 1.15 -2.13
C ASP A 51 12.63 1.67 -1.53
N ARG A 52 12.84 2.99 -1.56
CA ARG A 52 13.98 3.61 -0.90
C ARG A 52 13.93 3.45 0.62
N TRP A 53 12.73 3.58 1.21
CA TRP A 53 12.52 3.37 2.63
C TRP A 53 12.76 1.91 3.02
N ALA A 54 12.22 0.96 2.26
CA ALA A 54 12.45 -0.47 2.47
C ALA A 54 13.93 -0.88 2.33
N ALA A 55 14.67 -0.25 1.42
CA ALA A 55 16.11 -0.49 1.27
C ALA A 55 16.91 -0.01 2.48
N ALA A 56 16.51 1.09 3.12
CA ALA A 56 17.16 1.63 4.30
C ALA A 56 16.70 0.98 5.61
N TYR A 57 15.41 0.64 5.71
CA TYR A 57 14.74 0.14 6.92
C TYR A 57 13.76 -1.00 6.56
N PRO A 58 14.27 -2.20 6.22
CA PRO A 58 13.46 -3.30 5.67
C PRO A 58 12.42 -3.88 6.64
N ASP A 59 12.57 -3.64 7.94
CA ASP A 59 11.70 -4.13 9.01
C ASP A 59 10.91 -3.01 9.70
N ASP A 60 10.87 -1.83 9.10
CA ASP A 60 10.06 -0.73 9.59
C ASP A 60 8.57 -1.00 9.36
N SER A 61 7.79 -0.99 10.43
CA SER A 61 6.37 -1.33 10.42
C SER A 61 5.53 -0.33 9.63
N GLU A 62 5.84 0.96 9.72
CA GLU A 62 5.10 2.01 9.01
C GLU A 62 5.38 1.94 7.50
N MET A 63 6.61 1.59 7.11
CA MET A 63 6.95 1.29 5.72
C MET A 63 6.16 0.10 5.19
N LEU A 64 6.05 -0.99 5.97
CA LEU A 64 5.29 -2.19 5.58
C LEU A 64 3.80 -1.89 5.45
N ILE A 65 3.21 -1.12 6.37
CA ILE A 65 1.82 -0.63 6.27
C ILE A 65 1.66 0.29 5.04
N GLY A 66 2.66 1.12 4.75
CA GLY A 66 2.67 1.94 3.55
C GLY A 66 2.63 1.11 2.27
N LYS A 67 3.44 0.03 2.18
CA LYS A 67 3.41 -0.91 1.05
C LYS A 67 2.07 -1.63 0.95
N PHE A 68 1.50 -2.08 2.07
CA PHE A 68 0.16 -2.65 2.09
C PHE A 68 -0.85 -1.67 1.49
N SER A 69 -0.89 -0.43 1.97
CA SER A 69 -1.84 0.59 1.50
C SER A 69 -1.66 0.90 0.01
N TYR A 70 -0.41 0.99 -0.46
CA TYR A 70 -0.09 1.21 -1.87
C TYR A 70 -0.62 0.08 -2.76
N TYR A 71 -0.30 -1.18 -2.44
CA TYR A 71 -0.72 -2.32 -3.24
C TYR A 71 -2.23 -2.58 -3.15
N MET A 72 -2.85 -2.37 -1.99
CA MET A 72 -4.30 -2.45 -1.82
C MET A 72 -5.04 -1.46 -2.72
N ASP A 73 -4.62 -0.20 -2.71
CA ASP A 73 -5.24 0.83 -3.55
C ASP A 73 -5.01 0.55 -5.05
N LYS A 74 -3.81 0.13 -5.41
CA LYS A 74 -3.44 -0.20 -6.79
C LYS A 74 -4.12 -1.46 -7.32
N SER A 75 -4.42 -2.43 -6.45
CA SER A 75 -5.11 -3.66 -6.82
C SER A 75 -6.59 -3.45 -7.10
N ARG A 76 -7.20 -2.41 -6.51
CA ARG A 76 -8.64 -2.20 -6.54
C ARG A 76 -9.09 -1.45 -7.79
N THR A 77 -10.11 -1.99 -8.46
CA THR A 77 -10.84 -1.32 -9.52
C THR A 77 -12.31 -1.25 -9.14
N THR A 78 -12.86 -0.05 -9.12
CA THR A 78 -14.27 0.19 -8.85
C THR A 78 -15.04 0.33 -10.16
N SER A 79 -16.11 -0.42 -10.32
CA SER A 79 -17.01 -0.37 -11.48
C SER A 79 -18.46 -0.27 -11.06
N VAL A 80 -19.32 0.13 -11.99
CA VAL A 80 -20.79 0.12 -11.81
C VAL A 80 -21.36 -1.03 -12.61
N VAL A 81 -22.01 -1.97 -11.91
CA VAL A 81 -22.57 -3.19 -12.50
C VAL A 81 -24.08 -3.22 -12.37
N LYS A 82 -24.75 -3.75 -13.41
CA LYS A 82 -26.18 -4.01 -13.40
C LYS A 82 -26.46 -5.31 -12.64
N LYS A 83 -27.46 -5.29 -11.76
CA LYS A 83 -28.02 -6.48 -11.08
C LYS A 83 -29.54 -6.47 -11.20
N ASP A 84 -30.13 -7.66 -11.15
CA ASP A 84 -31.59 -7.82 -11.25
C ASP A 84 -32.29 -7.69 -9.88
N GLN A 85 -31.51 -7.55 -8.79
CA GLN A 85 -31.98 -7.48 -7.42
C GLN A 85 -31.98 -6.05 -6.90
N LYS A 86 -33.03 -5.66 -6.16
CA LYS A 86 -33.13 -4.35 -5.50
C LYS A 86 -32.08 -4.17 -4.37
N ARG A 87 -31.54 -5.26 -3.81
CA ARG A 87 -30.44 -5.27 -2.83
C ARG A 87 -29.42 -6.33 -3.23
N TYR A 88 -28.15 -5.99 -3.15
CA TYR A 88 -27.05 -6.89 -3.46
C TYR A 88 -25.99 -6.82 -2.34
N LEU A 89 -25.62 -7.96 -1.77
CA LEU A 89 -24.69 -8.08 -0.62
C LEU A 89 -25.04 -7.14 0.56
N GLY A 90 -26.35 -6.92 0.79
CA GLY A 90 -26.81 -6.01 1.85
C GLY A 90 -26.87 -4.52 1.47
N GLU A 91 -26.27 -4.14 0.33
CA GLU A 91 -26.21 -2.76 -0.15
C GLU A 91 -27.43 -2.36 -0.98
N ASN A 92 -27.70 -1.07 -1.01
CA ASN A 92 -28.70 -0.47 -1.91
C ASN A 92 -28.02 -0.07 -3.24
N PRO A 93 -28.77 -0.03 -4.35
CA PRO A 93 -28.23 0.43 -5.62
C PRO A 93 -27.78 1.90 -5.55
N VAL A 94 -26.66 2.22 -6.18
CA VAL A 94 -26.19 3.62 -6.34
C VAL A 94 -26.99 4.37 -7.38
N LEU A 95 -27.67 3.64 -8.29
CA LEU A 95 -28.54 4.21 -9.31
C LEU A 95 -29.64 3.23 -9.67
N THR A 96 -30.89 3.74 -9.82
CA THR A 96 -32.02 2.98 -10.35
C THR A 96 -32.55 3.72 -11.58
N LEU A 97 -32.61 3.01 -12.70
CA LEU A 97 -33.16 3.52 -13.97
C LEU A 97 -34.36 2.68 -14.39
N LYS A 98 -35.15 3.19 -15.34
CA LYS A 98 -36.16 2.38 -16.01
C LYS A 98 -35.63 1.92 -17.37
N ASP A 99 -35.91 0.64 -17.69
CA ASP A 99 -35.63 0.10 -19.02
C ASP A 99 -36.71 0.56 -20.04
N SER A 100 -36.56 0.11 -21.28
CA SER A 100 -37.49 0.44 -22.37
C SER A 100 -38.89 -0.11 -22.17
N THR A 101 -39.09 -1.05 -21.24
CA THR A 101 -40.39 -1.65 -20.87
C THR A 101 -40.98 -1.07 -19.61
N GLY A 102 -40.29 -0.11 -18.95
CA GLY A 102 -40.72 0.57 -17.73
C GLY A 102 -40.34 -0.15 -16.43
N ASN A 103 -39.57 -1.24 -16.50
CA ASN A 103 -39.10 -1.97 -15.31
C ASN A 103 -37.89 -1.26 -14.68
N ASP A 104 -37.79 -1.36 -13.35
CA ASP A 104 -36.61 -0.85 -12.61
C ASP A 104 -35.37 -1.70 -12.88
N VAL A 105 -34.29 -1.02 -13.15
CA VAL A 105 -32.93 -1.60 -13.36
C VAL A 105 -32.02 -1.00 -12.31
N TYR A 106 -31.36 -1.87 -11.57
CA TYR A 106 -30.54 -1.49 -10.42
C TYR A 106 -29.05 -1.57 -10.77
N TYR A 107 -28.32 -0.53 -10.40
CA TYR A 107 -26.88 -0.43 -10.59
C TYR A 107 -26.17 -0.32 -9.24
N PHE A 108 -25.15 -1.13 -9.06
CA PHE A 108 -24.37 -1.20 -7.83
C PHE A 108 -22.92 -0.86 -8.12
N GLN A 109 -22.27 -0.22 -7.16
CA GLN A 109 -20.83 -0.08 -7.18
C GLN A 109 -20.19 -1.40 -6.75
N GLU A 110 -19.22 -1.88 -7.51
CA GLU A 110 -18.53 -3.12 -7.24
C GLU A 110 -17.03 -2.93 -7.36
N ASP A 111 -16.30 -3.29 -6.30
CA ASP A 111 -14.85 -3.33 -6.31
C ASP A 111 -14.39 -4.72 -6.75
N THR A 112 -13.42 -4.75 -7.64
CA THR A 112 -12.66 -5.96 -8.02
C THR A 112 -11.19 -5.74 -7.70
N PHE A 113 -10.45 -6.82 -7.49
CA PHE A 113 -9.05 -6.74 -7.11
C PHE A 113 -8.20 -7.55 -8.07
N ASP A 114 -7.01 -7.04 -8.38
CA ASP A 114 -5.95 -7.79 -9.02
C ASP A 114 -5.30 -8.70 -7.97
N ASP A 115 -5.33 -10.02 -8.21
CA ASP A 115 -4.90 -11.03 -7.23
C ASP A 115 -3.41 -10.94 -6.89
N GLU A 116 -2.56 -10.58 -7.85
CA GLU A 116 -1.12 -10.45 -7.63
C GLU A 116 -0.80 -9.25 -6.72
N LEU A 117 -1.37 -8.10 -7.04
CA LEU A 117 -1.19 -6.88 -6.24
C LEU A 117 -1.81 -7.02 -4.85
N PHE A 118 -2.99 -7.64 -4.75
CA PHE A 118 -3.60 -7.97 -3.46
C PHE A 118 -2.70 -8.89 -2.64
N GLY A 119 -2.14 -9.93 -3.26
CA GLY A 119 -1.19 -10.83 -2.60
C GLY A 119 0.08 -10.13 -2.12
N GLN A 120 0.59 -9.14 -2.87
CA GLN A 120 1.72 -8.31 -2.44
C GLN A 120 1.36 -7.44 -1.22
N ALA A 121 0.16 -6.86 -1.20
CA ALA A 121 -0.36 -6.13 -0.05
C ALA A 121 -0.41 -7.03 1.19
N GLN A 122 -1.02 -8.21 1.09
CA GLN A 122 -1.13 -9.15 2.21
C GLN A 122 0.24 -9.57 2.76
N LYS A 123 1.21 -9.87 1.89
CA LYS A 123 2.59 -10.21 2.31
C LYS A 123 3.26 -9.10 3.12
N ALA A 124 3.09 -7.84 2.71
CA ALA A 124 3.64 -6.71 3.44
C ALA A 124 3.01 -6.58 4.84
N LEU A 125 1.69 -6.71 4.92
CA LEU A 125 0.95 -6.62 6.18
C LEU A 125 1.26 -7.80 7.12
N GLU A 126 1.36 -9.01 6.59
CA GLU A 126 1.73 -10.20 7.36
C GLU A 126 3.13 -10.06 7.97
N LYS A 127 4.10 -9.55 7.21
CA LYS A 127 5.42 -9.24 7.75
C LYS A 127 5.36 -8.20 8.86
N ALA A 128 4.55 -7.15 8.71
CA ALA A 128 4.37 -6.15 9.75
C ALA A 128 3.77 -6.74 11.04
N ILE A 129 2.78 -7.64 10.92
CA ILE A 129 2.15 -8.35 12.04
C ILE A 129 3.16 -9.28 12.74
N GLN A 130 3.98 -10.02 11.98
CA GLN A 130 5.01 -10.90 12.53
C GLN A 130 6.05 -10.14 13.37
N LEU A 131 6.44 -8.95 12.92
CA LEU A 131 7.39 -8.09 13.62
C LEU A 131 6.78 -7.40 14.83
N ASN A 132 5.45 -7.23 14.86
CA ASN A 132 4.72 -6.50 15.90
C ASN A 132 3.44 -7.25 16.30
N PRO A 133 3.56 -8.41 16.95
CA PRO A 133 2.41 -9.28 17.24
C PRO A 133 1.34 -8.62 18.12
N ASP A 134 1.73 -7.64 18.94
CA ASP A 134 0.83 -6.93 19.86
C ASP A 134 0.05 -5.78 19.20
N ARG A 135 0.33 -5.44 17.94
CA ARG A 135 -0.38 -4.39 17.21
C ARG A 135 -1.69 -4.93 16.61
N LEU A 136 -2.76 -4.75 17.39
CA LEU A 136 -4.11 -5.17 17.01
C LEU A 136 -4.64 -4.45 15.76
N ASP A 137 -4.27 -3.18 15.59
CA ASP A 137 -4.65 -2.38 14.41
C ASP A 137 -4.27 -3.03 13.09
N MET A 138 -3.07 -3.62 12.99
CA MET A 138 -2.62 -4.32 11.78
C MET A 138 -3.45 -5.58 11.51
N ARG A 139 -3.83 -6.32 12.55
CA ARG A 139 -4.67 -7.51 12.43
C ARG A 139 -6.09 -7.16 11.99
N ILE A 140 -6.67 -6.09 12.55
CA ILE A 140 -7.96 -5.56 12.12
C ILE A 140 -7.91 -5.13 10.66
N LEU A 141 -6.82 -4.46 10.24
CA LEU A 141 -6.62 -4.03 8.86
C LEU A 141 -6.57 -5.22 7.90
N LYS A 142 -5.92 -6.33 8.29
CA LYS A 142 -5.89 -7.57 7.52
C LYS A 142 -7.30 -8.16 7.35
N VAL A 143 -8.04 -8.34 8.44
CA VAL A 143 -9.41 -8.85 8.39
C VAL A 143 -10.31 -7.98 7.51
N ALA A 144 -10.25 -6.66 7.65
CA ALA A 144 -11.04 -5.73 6.85
C ALA A 144 -10.73 -5.83 5.35
N SER A 145 -9.45 -5.99 4.99
CA SER A 145 -9.03 -6.15 3.59
C SER A 145 -9.52 -7.47 2.99
N LEU A 146 -9.48 -8.56 3.76
CA LEU A 146 -9.96 -9.86 3.33
C LEU A 146 -11.49 -9.88 3.14
N ILE A 147 -12.26 -9.24 4.03
CA ILE A 147 -13.72 -9.10 3.86
C ILE A 147 -14.03 -8.38 2.54
N GLY A 148 -13.32 -7.31 2.22
CA GLY A 148 -13.51 -6.57 0.97
C GLY A 148 -13.16 -7.40 -0.27
N TYR A 149 -12.13 -8.25 -0.19
CA TYR A 149 -11.67 -9.10 -1.27
C TYR A 149 -12.60 -10.30 -1.51
N GLU A 150 -12.98 -11.03 -0.46
CA GLU A 150 -13.75 -12.28 -0.55
C GLU A 150 -15.25 -12.08 -0.80
N LYS A 151 -15.80 -10.94 -0.42
CA LYS A 151 -17.22 -10.52 -0.60
C LYS A 151 -18.29 -11.54 -0.25
N GLU A 152 -18.41 -12.60 -1.08
CA GLU A 152 -19.54 -13.55 -1.01
C GLU A 152 -19.30 -14.69 -0.01
N SER A 153 -18.05 -15.06 0.26
CA SER A 153 -17.68 -16.14 1.16
C SER A 153 -16.41 -15.80 1.95
N PRO A 154 -16.51 -15.01 3.03
CA PRO A 154 -15.36 -14.45 3.73
C PRO A 154 -14.65 -15.47 4.63
N ASP A 155 -14.23 -16.60 4.08
CA ASP A 155 -13.66 -17.72 4.83
C ASP A 155 -12.27 -17.40 5.40
N MET A 156 -11.41 -16.71 4.65
CA MET A 156 -10.09 -16.27 5.12
C MET A 156 -10.25 -15.20 6.20
N ALA A 157 -11.10 -14.20 5.98
CA ALA A 157 -11.40 -13.16 6.95
C ALA A 157 -11.95 -13.77 8.26
N LEU A 158 -12.84 -14.76 8.16
CA LEU A 158 -13.41 -15.45 9.32
C LEU A 158 -12.34 -16.25 10.07
N SER A 159 -11.43 -16.90 9.37
CA SER A 159 -10.29 -17.64 9.95
C SER A 159 -9.37 -16.68 10.73
N ASP A 160 -9.01 -15.56 10.15
CA ASP A 160 -8.18 -14.55 10.81
C ASP A 160 -8.89 -13.90 12.00
N LEU A 161 -10.19 -13.63 11.88
CA LEU A 161 -11.00 -13.07 12.97
C LEU A 161 -11.05 -14.04 14.17
N LYS A 162 -11.20 -15.34 13.93
CA LYS A 162 -11.15 -16.35 14.98
C LYS A 162 -9.81 -16.36 15.71
N SER A 163 -8.71 -16.16 15.00
CA SER A 163 -7.38 -16.08 15.60
C SER A 163 -7.19 -14.87 16.52
N LEU A 164 -7.94 -13.77 16.28
CA LEU A 164 -7.93 -12.60 17.16
C LEU A 164 -8.65 -12.83 18.50
N ILE A 165 -9.65 -13.72 18.55
CA ILE A 165 -10.45 -14.00 19.75
C ILE A 165 -9.70 -14.90 20.73
N ILE A 166 -8.69 -15.64 20.27
CA ILE A 166 -7.93 -16.62 21.07
C ILE A 166 -6.71 -15.94 21.73
N TYR A 167 -6.42 -14.70 21.41
CA TYR A 167 -5.39 -13.89 22.07
C TYR A 167 -5.97 -13.10 23.25
#